data_2d0a07b402be7d0eefa2750cd084c555
#
_entry.id   2d0a07b402be7d0eefa2750cd084c555
#
_cell.length_a   1.000
_cell.length_b   1.000
_cell.length_c   1.000
_cell.angle_alpha   90.00
_cell.angle_beta   90.00
_cell.angle_gamma   90.00
#
_symmetry.space_group_name_H-M   'P 1'
#
loop_
_entity.id
_entity.type
_entity.pdbx_description
1 polymer ?
#
loop_
_entity_poly.entity_id
_entity_poly.type
_entity_poly.pdbx_seq_one_letter_code
_entity_poly.pdbx_strand_id
1 'polypeptide(L)'
;AVGCEVTVVPWDTPADKALAMGPDGIFFSNGPGDPESVPPVVDAVRACLGKLPVFGICLGNQVISMAAGAEIEKLPYGHHGGNEPVMNLLTGKVEITAQNHNYGLVFKTMGELVPELSGGVTEHFDDMREWSRRGIAPVVMTKELGRVRLTHVNLNDGTPEGIQFLDAPTFSVQYHPEAAPGPTDAHYLFTAFARLMDGDVDYLDIDISKDRLAGWVFDSEDASATAKTRA
;
A
#
# COMPACT_ATOMS: atom_id res chain seq x y z
N ALA A 1 -16.48 -4.76 1.36
CA ALA A 1 -16.37 -5.41 0.05
C ALA A 1 -15.71 -6.79 0.16
N VAL A 2 -14.68 -6.96 1.01
CA VAL A 2 -13.91 -8.22 1.16
C VAL A 2 -14.31 -9.04 2.40
N GLY A 3 -15.47 -8.77 2.99
CA GLY A 3 -16.04 -9.57 4.10
C GLY A 3 -15.44 -9.31 5.49
N CYS A 4 -14.63 -8.27 5.67
CA CYS A 4 -14.07 -7.93 6.97
C CYS A 4 -15.09 -7.22 7.86
N GLU A 5 -15.10 -7.56 9.15
CA GLU A 5 -15.70 -6.73 10.21
C GLU A 5 -14.70 -5.64 10.61
N VAL A 6 -15.12 -4.38 10.61
CA VAL A 6 -14.23 -3.24 10.81
C VAL A 6 -14.58 -2.49 12.09
N THR A 7 -13.60 -2.37 12.98
CA THR A 7 -13.67 -1.48 14.16
C THR A 7 -12.82 -0.24 13.91
N VAL A 8 -13.43 0.93 13.91
CA VAL A 8 -12.73 2.22 13.75
C VAL A 8 -12.36 2.76 15.13
N VAL A 9 -11.09 3.13 15.29
CA VAL A 9 -10.57 3.72 16.52
C VAL A 9 -9.98 5.10 16.25
N PRO A 10 -9.91 6.01 17.25
CA PRO A 10 -9.21 7.28 17.12
C PRO A 10 -7.76 7.12 16.66
N TRP A 11 -7.26 8.10 15.89
CA TRP A 11 -5.91 8.06 15.32
C TRP A 11 -4.79 7.98 16.37
N ASP A 12 -5.03 8.48 17.57
CA ASP A 12 -4.12 8.49 18.71
C ASP A 12 -4.29 7.29 19.65
N THR A 13 -5.02 6.25 19.22
CA THR A 13 -5.21 5.04 20.01
C THR A 13 -3.86 4.33 20.21
N PRO A 14 -3.43 4.09 21.46
CA PRO A 14 -2.20 3.35 21.73
C PRO A 14 -2.22 1.94 21.13
N ALA A 15 -1.07 1.50 20.60
CA ALA A 15 -0.96 0.20 19.93
C ALA A 15 -1.36 -0.99 20.82
N ASP A 16 -1.04 -0.95 22.10
CA ASP A 16 -1.39 -1.99 23.06
C ASP A 16 -2.91 -2.15 23.20
N LYS A 17 -3.66 -1.05 23.14
CA LYS A 17 -5.13 -1.07 23.17
C LYS A 17 -5.70 -1.63 21.88
N ALA A 18 -5.16 -1.21 20.73
CA ALA A 18 -5.58 -1.72 19.43
C ALA A 18 -5.32 -3.24 19.34
N LEU A 19 -4.13 -3.69 19.73
CA LEU A 19 -3.74 -5.09 19.75
C LEU A 19 -4.57 -5.94 20.74
N ALA A 20 -4.96 -5.35 21.90
CA ALA A 20 -5.78 -6.03 22.90
C ALA A 20 -7.22 -6.32 22.42
N MET A 21 -7.68 -5.68 21.36
CA MET A 21 -8.96 -5.99 20.70
C MET A 21 -8.91 -7.32 19.93
N GLY A 22 -7.72 -7.90 19.71
CA GLY A 22 -7.51 -9.16 18.98
C GLY A 22 -7.85 -9.09 17.50
N PRO A 23 -7.45 -8.05 16.76
CA PRO A 23 -7.74 -7.97 15.34
C PRO A 23 -6.90 -8.96 14.53
N ASP A 24 -7.43 -9.45 13.41
CA ASP A 24 -6.69 -10.27 12.45
C ASP A 24 -5.70 -9.42 11.61
N GLY A 25 -5.92 -8.11 11.52
CA GLY A 25 -5.04 -7.16 10.86
C GLY A 25 -5.33 -5.72 11.27
N ILE A 26 -4.37 -4.82 11.03
CA ILE A 26 -4.53 -3.38 11.28
C ILE A 26 -4.39 -2.61 9.97
N PHE A 27 -5.33 -1.70 9.76
CA PHE A 27 -5.34 -0.80 8.63
C PHE A 27 -5.05 0.64 9.08
N PHE A 28 -3.95 1.21 8.57
CA PHE A 28 -3.64 2.63 8.75
C PHE A 28 -4.24 3.41 7.60
N SER A 29 -5.30 4.15 7.88
CA SER A 29 -6.07 4.88 6.87
C SER A 29 -5.31 6.09 6.33
N ASN A 30 -5.82 6.62 5.22
CA ASN A 30 -5.49 7.96 4.76
C ASN A 30 -5.86 9.02 5.80
N GLY A 31 -5.25 10.19 5.67
CA GLY A 31 -5.52 11.35 6.53
C GLY A 31 -4.89 12.62 5.97
N PRO A 32 -5.33 13.78 6.43
CA PRO A 32 -4.80 15.07 6.00
C PRO A 32 -3.52 15.45 6.75
N GLY A 33 -2.75 16.33 6.15
CA GLY A 33 -1.67 17.05 6.81
C GLY A 33 -0.29 16.48 6.58
N ASP A 34 0.63 16.96 7.38
CA ASP A 34 2.03 16.58 7.38
C ASP A 34 2.23 15.32 8.22
N PRO A 35 2.80 14.23 7.68
CA PRO A 35 3.03 12.99 8.43
C PRO A 35 3.95 13.17 9.63
N GLU A 36 4.84 14.18 9.63
CA GLU A 36 5.69 14.50 10.78
C GLU A 36 4.89 15.11 11.96
N SER A 37 3.66 15.55 11.72
CA SER A 37 2.79 16.11 12.77
C SER A 37 2.09 15.05 13.63
N VAL A 38 2.24 13.75 13.31
CA VAL A 38 1.57 12.64 14.00
C VAL A 38 2.55 11.60 14.60
N PRO A 39 3.58 12.00 15.40
CA PRO A 39 4.56 11.05 15.94
C PRO A 39 3.94 9.84 16.68
N PRO A 40 2.84 9.99 17.47
CA PRO A 40 2.24 8.85 18.14
C PRO A 40 1.75 7.74 17.19
N VAL A 41 1.36 8.09 15.95
CA VAL A 41 0.96 7.09 14.95
C VAL A 41 2.17 6.31 14.46
N VAL A 42 3.30 6.97 14.23
CA VAL A 42 4.55 6.29 13.83
C VAL A 42 5.00 5.28 14.90
N ASP A 43 4.90 5.66 16.18
CA ASP A 43 5.21 4.75 17.29
C ASP A 43 4.22 3.59 17.39
N ALA A 44 2.93 3.85 17.15
CA ALA A 44 1.92 2.81 17.10
C ALA A 44 2.18 1.83 15.93
N VAL A 45 2.56 2.34 14.76
CA VAL A 45 2.97 1.51 13.61
C VAL A 45 4.14 0.60 14.00
N ARG A 46 5.24 1.16 14.53
CA ARG A 46 6.39 0.37 14.98
C ARG A 46 6.01 -0.75 15.93
N ALA A 47 5.10 -0.44 16.86
CA ALA A 47 4.62 -1.42 17.84
C ALA A 47 3.77 -2.53 17.22
N CYS A 48 3.15 -2.31 16.07
CA CYS A 48 2.31 -3.29 15.36
C CYS A 48 3.09 -4.11 14.33
N LEU A 49 4.12 -3.53 13.69
CA LEU A 49 4.88 -4.19 12.64
C LEU A 49 5.47 -5.52 13.11
N GLY A 50 5.34 -6.56 12.29
CA GLY A 50 5.79 -7.92 12.57
C GLY A 50 4.93 -8.72 13.56
N LYS A 51 3.89 -8.11 14.18
CA LYS A 51 2.98 -8.82 15.10
C LYS A 51 1.73 -9.36 14.43
N LEU A 52 1.24 -8.67 13.43
CA LEU A 52 0.04 -9.02 12.67
C LEU A 52 0.10 -8.37 11.29
N PRO A 53 -0.78 -8.77 10.37
CA PRO A 53 -0.95 -8.13 9.06
C PRO A 53 -1.24 -6.63 9.16
N VAL A 54 -0.50 -5.83 8.38
CA VAL A 54 -0.64 -4.37 8.33
C VAL A 54 -0.78 -3.91 6.88
N PHE A 55 -1.76 -3.05 6.63
CA PHE A 55 -1.93 -2.34 5.36
C PHE A 55 -2.06 -0.84 5.60
N GLY A 56 -1.46 -0.01 4.74
CA GLY A 56 -1.53 1.45 4.84
C GLY A 56 -1.84 2.14 3.52
N ILE A 57 -2.66 3.19 3.58
CA ILE A 57 -3.04 4.00 2.42
C ILE A 57 -2.70 5.47 2.67
N CYS A 58 -2.06 6.12 1.71
CA CYS A 58 -1.75 7.55 1.67
C CYS A 58 -0.95 7.98 2.93
N LEU A 59 -1.55 8.68 3.91
CA LEU A 59 -0.89 8.97 5.18
C LEU A 59 -0.44 7.68 5.88
N GLY A 60 -1.22 6.60 5.80
CA GLY A 60 -0.84 5.28 6.32
C GLY A 60 0.45 4.74 5.69
N ASN A 61 0.65 4.92 4.37
CA ASN A 61 1.91 4.58 3.71
C ASN A 61 3.07 5.43 4.24
N GLN A 62 2.86 6.72 4.42
CA GLN A 62 3.90 7.63 4.91
C GLN A 62 4.35 7.27 6.32
N VAL A 63 3.42 7.05 7.26
CA VAL A 63 3.77 6.71 8.65
C VAL A 63 4.39 5.30 8.77
N ILE A 64 4.00 4.33 7.93
CA ILE A 64 4.64 3.02 7.83
C ILE A 64 6.08 3.16 7.32
N SER A 65 6.29 3.99 6.30
CA SER A 65 7.61 4.27 5.74
C SER A 65 8.52 4.96 6.76
N MET A 66 8.00 5.96 7.50
CA MET A 66 8.72 6.62 8.60
C MET A 66 9.08 5.64 9.72
N ALA A 67 8.17 4.73 10.07
CA ALA A 67 8.45 3.69 11.07
C ALA A 67 9.60 2.77 10.63
N ALA A 68 9.77 2.56 9.32
CA ALA A 68 10.90 1.81 8.73
C ALA A 68 12.18 2.65 8.54
N GLY A 69 12.17 3.92 8.92
CA GLY A 69 13.33 4.81 8.86
C GLY A 69 13.43 5.65 7.59
N ALA A 70 12.39 5.68 6.77
CA ALA A 70 12.35 6.54 5.60
C ALA A 70 12.16 8.00 5.96
N GLU A 71 12.76 8.88 5.17
CA GLU A 71 12.39 10.29 5.11
C GLU A 71 11.16 10.47 4.22
N ILE A 72 10.33 11.43 4.57
CA ILE A 72 9.21 11.89 3.77
C ILE A 72 9.50 13.31 3.31
N GLU A 73 9.35 13.57 2.02
CA GLU A 73 9.57 14.90 1.48
C GLU A 73 8.28 15.53 0.94
N LYS A 74 8.22 16.85 1.01
CA LYS A 74 7.13 17.59 0.38
C LYS A 74 7.39 17.69 -1.11
N LEU A 75 6.49 17.15 -1.91
CA LEU A 75 6.56 17.22 -3.36
C LEU A 75 6.32 18.66 -3.86
N PRO A 76 7.00 19.10 -4.94
CA PRO A 76 6.84 20.45 -5.48
C PRO A 76 5.39 20.82 -5.83
N TYR A 77 4.63 19.86 -6.33
CA TYR A 77 3.25 20.08 -6.79
C TYR A 77 2.24 19.14 -6.13
N GLY A 78 2.71 18.05 -5.50
CA GLY A 78 1.86 16.95 -5.05
C GLY A 78 1.22 16.19 -6.21
N HIS A 79 0.44 15.17 -5.87
CA HIS A 79 -0.35 14.40 -6.83
C HIS A 79 -1.83 14.55 -6.50
N HIS A 80 -2.61 15.03 -7.47
CA HIS A 80 -4.02 15.34 -7.30
C HIS A 80 -4.81 14.97 -8.57
N GLY A 81 -5.67 13.98 -8.46
CA GLY A 81 -6.52 13.56 -9.57
C GLY A 81 -6.85 12.08 -9.59
N GLY A 82 -7.67 11.67 -10.52
CA GLY A 82 -8.07 10.26 -10.73
C GLY A 82 -7.46 9.64 -11.97
N ASN A 83 -6.34 10.14 -12.46
CA ASN A 83 -5.71 9.72 -13.71
C ASN A 83 -4.18 9.60 -13.61
N GLU A 84 -3.66 9.34 -12.41
CA GLU A 84 -2.23 9.20 -12.18
C GLU A 84 -1.75 7.79 -12.57
N PRO A 85 -0.84 7.67 -13.55
CA PRO A 85 -0.32 6.38 -13.98
C PRO A 85 0.78 5.90 -13.03
N VAL A 86 0.59 4.73 -12.45
CA VAL A 86 1.54 4.08 -11.55
C VAL A 86 1.98 2.74 -12.13
N MET A 87 3.28 2.50 -12.17
CA MET A 87 3.84 1.20 -12.53
C MET A 87 3.82 0.28 -11.32
N ASN A 88 3.12 -0.83 -11.42
CA ASN A 88 3.26 -1.95 -10.51
C ASN A 88 4.50 -2.76 -10.93
N LEU A 89 5.56 -2.68 -10.15
CA LEU A 89 6.85 -3.33 -10.44
C LEU A 89 6.80 -4.86 -10.29
N LEU A 90 5.80 -5.39 -9.55
CA LEU A 90 5.64 -6.83 -9.36
C LEU A 90 5.03 -7.50 -10.60
N THR A 91 4.10 -6.81 -11.25
CA THR A 91 3.36 -7.34 -12.40
C THR A 91 3.84 -6.77 -13.74
N GLY A 92 4.59 -5.67 -13.74
CA GLY A 92 4.98 -4.91 -14.93
C GLY A 92 3.79 -4.21 -15.62
N LYS A 93 2.66 -4.04 -14.93
CA LYS A 93 1.46 -3.38 -15.47
C LYS A 93 1.35 -1.94 -14.96
N VAL A 94 0.78 -1.07 -15.81
CA VAL A 94 0.40 0.28 -15.42
C VAL A 94 -1.01 0.24 -14.83
N GLU A 95 -1.17 0.83 -13.68
CA GLU A 95 -2.44 1.05 -12.99
C GLU A 95 -2.79 2.53 -13.03
N ILE A 96 -4.02 2.89 -13.34
CA ILE A 96 -4.49 4.26 -13.21
C ILE A 96 -5.04 4.42 -11.80
N THR A 97 -4.52 5.42 -11.09
CA THR A 97 -4.80 5.61 -9.66
C THR A 97 -5.42 6.97 -9.37
N ALA A 98 -6.18 7.02 -8.27
CA ALA A 98 -6.62 8.27 -7.68
C ALA A 98 -5.60 8.71 -6.63
N GLN A 99 -5.20 9.98 -6.66
CA GLN A 99 -4.21 10.52 -5.74
C GLN A 99 -4.65 11.88 -5.19
N ASN A 100 -4.32 12.12 -3.92
CA ASN A 100 -4.54 13.40 -3.25
C ASN A 100 -3.54 13.54 -2.09
N HIS A 101 -2.28 13.82 -2.41
CA HIS A 101 -1.23 14.00 -1.41
C HIS A 101 -0.17 15.01 -1.85
N ASN A 102 0.49 15.64 -0.87
CA ASN A 102 1.57 16.60 -1.06
C ASN A 102 2.93 16.08 -0.60
N TYR A 103 2.98 14.90 -0.01
CA TYR A 103 4.19 14.31 0.54
C TYR A 103 4.43 12.94 -0.08
N GLY A 104 5.71 12.61 -0.28
CA GLY A 104 6.15 11.35 -0.87
C GLY A 104 7.29 10.72 -0.09
N LEU A 105 7.40 9.41 -0.20
CA LEU A 105 8.47 8.60 0.37
C LEU A 105 9.78 8.83 -0.38
N VAL A 106 10.89 9.03 0.34
CA VAL A 106 12.26 9.01 -0.20
C VAL A 106 12.85 7.61 0.00
N PHE A 107 12.59 6.71 -0.94
CA PHE A 107 12.90 5.27 -0.80
C PHE A 107 14.36 4.97 -0.46
N LYS A 108 15.31 5.72 -1.05
CA LYS A 108 16.75 5.54 -0.80
C LYS A 108 17.18 5.76 0.66
N THR A 109 16.38 6.47 1.46
CA THR A 109 16.70 6.71 2.87
C THR A 109 16.33 5.56 3.79
N MET A 110 15.53 4.59 3.29
CA MET A 110 15.12 3.43 4.08
C MET A 110 16.28 2.46 4.37
N GLY A 111 17.29 2.42 3.49
CA GLY A 111 18.44 1.54 3.68
C GLY A 111 19.22 1.28 2.40
N GLU A 112 20.23 0.43 2.53
CA GLU A 112 21.07 0.00 1.40
C GLU A 112 20.35 -1.01 0.53
N LEU A 113 20.60 -0.95 -0.78
CA LEU A 113 20.07 -1.96 -1.72
C LEU A 113 20.60 -3.35 -1.37
N VAL A 114 19.73 -4.35 -1.55
CA VAL A 114 20.10 -5.77 -1.54
C VAL A 114 20.32 -6.20 -2.98
N PRO A 115 21.58 -6.27 -3.48
CA PRO A 115 21.86 -6.43 -4.91
C PRO A 115 21.28 -7.73 -5.48
N GLU A 116 21.30 -8.81 -4.71
CA GLU A 116 20.78 -10.13 -5.11
C GLU A 116 19.27 -10.09 -5.39
N LEU A 117 18.55 -9.16 -4.75
CA LEU A 117 17.12 -8.96 -4.92
C LEU A 117 16.78 -7.70 -5.75
N SER A 118 17.81 -6.98 -6.21
CA SER A 118 17.70 -5.73 -6.99
C SER A 118 18.37 -5.84 -8.37
N GLY A 119 18.40 -7.06 -8.94
CA GLY A 119 18.96 -7.30 -10.26
C GLY A 119 20.47 -7.03 -10.38
N GLY A 120 21.22 -7.16 -9.28
CA GLY A 120 22.65 -6.89 -9.23
C GLY A 120 23.03 -5.41 -9.12
N VAL A 121 22.06 -4.52 -8.98
CA VAL A 121 22.27 -3.07 -8.80
C VAL A 121 22.70 -2.78 -7.37
N THR A 122 23.78 -2.00 -7.22
CA THR A 122 24.42 -1.69 -5.93
C THR A 122 24.18 -0.27 -5.45
N GLU A 123 23.70 0.62 -6.33
CA GLU A 123 23.48 2.02 -6.01
C GLU A 123 22.06 2.43 -6.39
N HIS A 124 21.45 3.29 -5.56
CA HIS A 124 20.12 3.84 -5.84
C HIS A 124 20.13 4.73 -7.08
N PHE A 125 19.08 4.64 -7.87
CA PHE A 125 18.85 5.59 -8.95
C PHE A 125 18.23 6.88 -8.41
N ASP A 126 18.61 8.02 -8.98
CA ASP A 126 17.96 9.29 -8.70
C ASP A 126 16.54 9.35 -9.30
N ASP A 127 16.35 8.76 -10.49
CA ASP A 127 15.03 8.60 -11.11
C ASP A 127 14.50 7.18 -10.85
N MET A 128 13.52 7.04 -9.95
CA MET A 128 12.93 5.74 -9.61
C MET A 128 12.24 5.06 -10.80
N ARG A 129 11.89 5.79 -11.87
CA ARG A 129 11.36 5.19 -13.12
C ARG A 129 12.37 4.29 -13.81
N GLU A 130 13.65 4.40 -13.48
CA GLU A 130 14.67 3.48 -14.01
C GLU A 130 14.40 2.03 -13.56
N TRP A 131 13.85 1.80 -12.37
CA TRP A 131 13.42 0.50 -11.93
C TRP A 131 12.29 -0.07 -12.79
N SER A 132 11.34 0.80 -13.18
CA SER A 132 10.25 0.43 -14.11
C SER A 132 10.80 0.04 -15.48
N ARG A 133 11.75 0.81 -16.02
CA ARG A 133 12.38 0.53 -17.33
C ARG A 133 13.14 -0.79 -17.33
N ARG A 134 13.69 -1.18 -16.20
CA ARG A 134 14.44 -2.43 -16.04
C ARG A 134 13.54 -3.63 -15.66
N GLY A 135 12.28 -3.40 -15.30
CA GLY A 135 11.37 -4.43 -14.82
C GLY A 135 11.84 -5.04 -13.50
N ILE A 136 12.39 -4.22 -12.59
CA ILE A 136 12.95 -4.64 -11.31
C ILE A 136 12.17 -3.95 -10.18
N ALA A 137 11.74 -4.74 -9.20
CA ALA A 137 11.21 -4.26 -7.92
C ALA A 137 12.33 -4.30 -6.87
N PRO A 138 13.07 -3.19 -6.63
CA PRO A 138 14.26 -3.20 -5.81
C PRO A 138 13.95 -3.43 -4.34
N VAL A 139 14.90 -4.01 -3.62
CA VAL A 139 14.82 -4.30 -2.20
C VAL A 139 15.93 -3.59 -1.45
N VAL A 140 15.57 -2.95 -0.34
CA VAL A 140 16.51 -2.37 0.61
C VAL A 140 16.52 -3.15 1.92
N MET A 141 17.65 -3.10 2.64
CA MET A 141 17.77 -3.58 4.01
C MET A 141 17.61 -2.40 4.97
N THR A 142 16.51 -2.37 5.71
CA THR A 142 16.30 -1.36 6.74
C THR A 142 17.11 -1.67 8.00
N LYS A 143 17.22 -0.70 8.90
CA LYS A 143 17.98 -0.88 10.15
C LYS A 143 17.35 -1.92 11.09
N GLU A 144 16.02 -1.94 11.20
CA GLU A 144 15.33 -2.66 12.29
C GLU A 144 14.25 -3.61 11.80
N LEU A 145 13.70 -3.37 10.61
CA LEU A 145 12.50 -4.07 10.12
C LEU A 145 12.77 -5.04 8.96
N GLY A 146 14.05 -5.33 8.70
CA GLY A 146 14.45 -6.26 7.65
C GLY A 146 14.30 -5.67 6.24
N ARG A 147 13.95 -6.53 5.28
CA ARG A 147 13.94 -6.20 3.86
C ARG A 147 12.62 -5.55 3.45
N VAL A 148 12.71 -4.44 2.72
CA VAL A 148 11.56 -3.73 2.15
C VAL A 148 11.73 -3.60 0.64
N ARG A 149 10.70 -3.98 -0.10
CA ARG A 149 10.63 -3.92 -1.55
C ARG A 149 9.83 -2.69 -1.99
N LEU A 150 10.33 -1.95 -2.97
CA LEU A 150 9.55 -0.97 -3.71
C LEU A 150 8.62 -1.70 -4.68
N THR A 151 7.32 -1.47 -4.58
CA THR A 151 6.32 -2.18 -5.38
C THR A 151 5.67 -1.32 -6.47
N HIS A 152 5.58 -0.02 -6.25
CA HIS A 152 4.90 0.90 -7.15
C HIS A 152 5.68 2.20 -7.33
N VAL A 153 5.66 2.75 -8.57
CA VAL A 153 6.34 4.01 -8.93
C VAL A 153 5.42 4.85 -9.81
N ASN A 154 5.27 6.12 -9.51
CA ASN A 154 4.57 7.08 -10.36
C ASN A 154 5.36 7.28 -11.67
N LEU A 155 4.69 7.16 -12.82
CA LEU A 155 5.33 7.28 -14.12
C LEU A 155 5.56 8.73 -14.56
N ASN A 156 4.86 9.69 -13.96
CA ASN A 156 5.03 11.10 -14.31
C ASN A 156 6.35 11.65 -13.76
N ASP A 157 6.67 11.40 -12.50
CA ASP A 157 7.82 12.01 -11.83
C ASP A 157 8.78 11.02 -11.14
N GLY A 158 8.38 9.74 -10.99
CA GLY A 158 9.19 8.72 -10.36
C GLY A 158 8.98 8.62 -8.84
N THR A 159 8.00 9.30 -8.27
CA THR A 159 7.70 9.17 -6.83
C THR A 159 7.40 7.71 -6.46
N PRO A 160 8.00 7.16 -5.39
CA PRO A 160 7.65 5.86 -4.84
C PRO A 160 6.20 5.84 -4.35
N GLU A 161 5.42 4.86 -4.83
CA GLU A 161 3.97 4.82 -4.63
C GLU A 161 3.50 3.59 -3.84
N GLY A 162 4.41 2.70 -3.45
CA GLY A 162 4.06 1.54 -2.64
C GLY A 162 5.27 0.72 -2.23
N ILE A 163 5.15 0.10 -1.06
CA ILE A 163 6.18 -0.76 -0.47
C ILE A 163 5.59 -2.05 0.09
N GLN A 164 6.43 -3.08 0.15
CA GLN A 164 6.15 -4.37 0.78
C GLN A 164 7.30 -4.77 1.69
N PHE A 165 6.99 -5.16 2.92
CA PHE A 165 7.97 -5.78 3.81
C PHE A 165 8.07 -7.27 3.47
N LEU A 166 9.30 -7.77 3.31
CA LEU A 166 9.53 -9.18 2.99
C LEU A 166 9.69 -10.03 4.27
N ASP A 167 10.00 -9.39 5.38
CA ASP A 167 10.26 -10.05 6.68
C ASP A 167 9.14 -9.78 7.70
N ALA A 168 8.08 -9.06 7.29
CA ALA A 168 6.89 -8.79 8.10
C ALA A 168 5.63 -8.78 7.21
N PRO A 169 4.45 -9.18 7.72
CA PRO A 169 3.22 -9.20 6.94
C PRO A 169 2.66 -7.78 6.76
N THR A 170 3.35 -6.97 5.96
CA THR A 170 3.03 -5.54 5.82
C THR A 170 3.23 -5.07 4.39
N PHE A 171 2.30 -4.27 3.88
CA PHE A 171 2.45 -3.50 2.66
C PHE A 171 1.67 -2.19 2.73
N SER A 172 1.99 -1.25 1.85
CA SER A 172 1.28 0.03 1.80
C SER A 172 1.38 0.68 0.42
N VAL A 173 0.43 1.58 0.12
CA VAL A 173 0.39 2.36 -1.11
C VAL A 173 0.09 3.83 -0.81
N GLN A 174 0.66 4.72 -1.64
CA GLN A 174 0.52 6.17 -1.49
C GLN A 174 -0.79 6.70 -2.08
N TYR A 175 -1.31 6.05 -3.10
CA TYR A 175 -2.55 6.40 -3.78
C TYR A 175 -3.79 5.83 -3.07
N HIS A 176 -4.98 6.12 -3.61
CA HIS A 176 -6.28 5.79 -3.02
C HIS A 176 -6.99 4.66 -3.77
N PRO A 177 -6.73 3.37 -3.43
CA PRO A 177 -7.43 2.23 -4.06
C PRO A 177 -8.93 2.19 -3.72
N GLU A 178 -9.37 2.92 -2.68
CA GLU A 178 -10.77 3.02 -2.28
C GLU A 178 -11.58 4.03 -3.10
N ALA A 179 -10.95 4.78 -4.03
CA ALA A 179 -11.57 5.88 -4.75
C ALA A 179 -12.84 5.44 -5.53
N ALA A 180 -13.91 6.20 -5.36
CA ALA A 180 -15.17 5.99 -6.04
C ALA A 180 -15.64 7.30 -6.69
N PRO A 181 -16.15 7.27 -7.93
CA PRO A 181 -16.48 6.10 -8.76
C PRO A 181 -15.31 5.38 -9.43
N GLY A 182 -14.11 5.75 -9.19
CA GLY A 182 -12.89 5.14 -9.74
C GLY A 182 -11.77 6.15 -9.87
N PRO A 183 -10.60 5.72 -10.38
CA PRO A 183 -10.28 4.45 -11.04
C PRO A 183 -10.30 3.24 -10.10
N THR A 184 -10.54 2.03 -10.66
CA THR A 184 -10.73 0.79 -9.88
C THR A 184 -9.58 -0.20 -10.04
N ASP A 185 -8.52 0.17 -10.74
CA ASP A 185 -7.40 -0.71 -11.08
C ASP A 185 -6.73 -1.32 -9.84
N ALA A 186 -6.73 -0.58 -8.75
CA ALA A 186 -6.06 -0.93 -7.50
C ALA A 186 -6.98 -1.57 -6.43
N HIS A 187 -8.26 -1.81 -6.72
CA HIS A 187 -9.19 -2.43 -5.75
C HIS A 187 -8.74 -3.80 -5.24
N TYR A 188 -7.96 -4.54 -6.02
CA TYR A 188 -7.39 -5.84 -5.64
C TYR A 188 -6.56 -5.79 -4.35
N LEU A 189 -6.03 -4.61 -3.95
CA LEU A 189 -5.24 -4.45 -2.73
C LEU A 189 -6.03 -4.77 -1.45
N PHE A 190 -7.35 -4.56 -1.46
CA PHE A 190 -8.18 -5.00 -0.34
C PHE A 190 -8.31 -6.52 -0.27
N THR A 191 -8.40 -7.19 -1.43
CA THR A 191 -8.34 -8.66 -1.50
C THR A 191 -6.97 -9.17 -1.05
N ALA A 192 -5.89 -8.48 -1.46
CA ALA A 192 -4.54 -8.79 -1.01
C ALA A 192 -4.41 -8.71 0.51
N PHE A 193 -5.00 -7.68 1.13
CA PHE A 193 -4.97 -7.55 2.59
C PHE A 193 -5.77 -8.66 3.29
N ALA A 194 -6.94 -9.05 2.76
CA ALA A 194 -7.70 -10.19 3.29
C ALA A 194 -6.88 -11.49 3.20
N ARG A 195 -6.26 -11.77 2.05
CA ARG A 195 -5.37 -12.93 1.87
C ARG A 195 -4.18 -12.91 2.84
N LEU A 196 -3.59 -11.74 3.08
CA LEU A 196 -2.51 -11.58 4.04
C LEU A 196 -2.97 -11.92 5.48
N MET A 197 -4.17 -11.50 5.86
CA MET A 197 -4.78 -11.87 7.15
C MET A 197 -5.07 -13.37 7.26
N ASP A 198 -5.38 -14.03 6.16
CA ASP A 198 -5.53 -15.49 6.07
C ASP A 198 -4.19 -16.25 6.07
N GLY A 199 -3.06 -15.53 6.11
CA GLY A 199 -1.71 -16.12 6.15
C GLY A 199 -1.13 -16.49 4.77
N ASP A 200 -1.72 -16.03 3.68
CA ASP A 200 -1.21 -16.26 2.33
C ASP A 200 0.09 -15.45 2.11
N VAL A 201 1.19 -16.14 1.82
CA VAL A 201 2.50 -15.51 1.58
C VAL A 201 2.60 -14.85 0.21
N ASP A 202 1.79 -15.30 -0.75
CA ASP A 202 1.73 -14.79 -2.13
C ASP A 202 0.55 -13.82 -2.32
N TYR A 203 0.15 -13.15 -1.24
CA TYR A 203 -1.05 -12.29 -1.19
C TYR A 203 -1.09 -11.16 -2.23
N LEU A 204 0.05 -10.70 -2.74
CA LEU A 204 0.15 -9.69 -3.82
C LEU A 204 0.21 -10.32 -5.22
N ASP A 205 0.35 -11.64 -5.34
CA ASP A 205 0.25 -12.35 -6.63
C ASP A 205 -1.22 -12.52 -7.01
N ILE A 206 -1.81 -11.43 -7.47
CA ILE A 206 -3.20 -11.36 -7.88
C ILE A 206 -3.25 -11.10 -9.39
N ASP A 207 -3.94 -11.96 -10.13
CA ASP A 207 -4.23 -11.71 -11.54
C ASP A 207 -5.31 -10.62 -11.67
N ILE A 208 -4.85 -9.37 -11.71
CA ILE A 208 -5.71 -8.18 -11.79
C ILE A 208 -6.75 -8.31 -12.93
N SER A 209 -6.43 -9.04 -14.00
CA SER A 209 -7.37 -9.22 -15.12
C SER A 209 -8.55 -10.15 -14.80
N LYS A 210 -8.36 -11.06 -13.85
CA LYS A 210 -9.41 -11.96 -13.36
C LYS A 210 -10.11 -11.40 -12.13
N ASP A 211 -9.33 -10.82 -11.22
CA ASP A 211 -9.81 -10.33 -9.92
C ASP A 211 -10.54 -8.98 -10.01
N ARG A 212 -10.36 -8.21 -11.09
CA ARG A 212 -11.20 -7.04 -11.40
C ARG A 212 -12.69 -7.39 -11.45
N LEU A 213 -13.03 -8.61 -11.84
CA LEU A 213 -14.42 -9.09 -11.93
C LEU A 213 -14.86 -9.82 -10.66
N ALA A 214 -13.95 -10.39 -9.87
CA ALA A 214 -14.28 -11.16 -8.67
C ALA A 214 -14.88 -10.30 -7.56
N GLY A 215 -14.47 -9.03 -7.41
CA GLY A 215 -15.08 -8.08 -6.47
C GLY A 215 -16.41 -7.48 -6.94
N TRP A 216 -16.86 -7.80 -8.17
CA TRP A 216 -18.08 -7.27 -8.80
C TRP A 216 -18.96 -8.38 -9.37
N VAL A 217 -18.71 -9.64 -9.05
CA VAL A 217 -19.67 -10.69 -9.28
C VAL A 217 -20.84 -10.43 -8.33
N PHE A 218 -21.84 -9.68 -8.82
CA PHE A 218 -23.18 -9.81 -8.28
C PHE A 218 -23.50 -11.30 -8.35
N ASP A 219 -23.69 -11.95 -7.22
CA ASP A 219 -24.22 -13.30 -7.21
C ASP A 219 -25.44 -13.31 -8.12
N SER A 220 -25.45 -14.20 -9.11
CA SER A 220 -26.53 -14.29 -10.10
C SER A 220 -27.89 -14.59 -9.44
N GLU A 221 -27.90 -14.96 -8.16
CA GLU A 221 -29.07 -15.13 -7.33
C GLU A 221 -29.67 -13.79 -6.87
N ASP A 222 -28.88 -12.74 -6.60
CA ASP A 222 -29.39 -11.42 -6.22
C ASP A 222 -29.96 -10.63 -7.42
N ALA A 223 -29.45 -10.89 -8.63
CA ALA A 223 -30.00 -10.27 -9.85
C ALA A 223 -31.43 -10.75 -10.15
N SER A 224 -31.82 -11.95 -9.70
CA SER A 224 -33.16 -12.49 -9.85
C SER A 224 -34.17 -11.93 -8.83
N ALA A 225 -33.70 -11.48 -7.67
CA ALA A 225 -34.55 -10.93 -6.61
C ALA A 225 -34.99 -9.48 -6.91
N THR A 226 -34.09 -8.68 -7.52
CA THR A 226 -34.41 -7.28 -7.88
C THR A 226 -35.33 -7.16 -9.09
N ALA A 227 -35.41 -8.14 -9.96
CA ALA A 227 -36.31 -8.15 -11.10
C ALA A 227 -37.78 -8.45 -10.71
N LYS A 228 -38.02 -9.10 -9.57
CA LYS A 228 -39.37 -9.43 -9.08
C LYS A 228 -40.10 -8.32 -8.31
N THR A 229 -39.41 -7.23 -7.98
CA THR A 229 -40.00 -6.11 -7.20
C THR A 229 -40.43 -4.92 -8.07
N ARG A 230 -40.35 -5.05 -9.42
CA ARG A 230 -40.76 -4.03 -10.39
C ARG A 230 -41.76 -4.53 -11.44
N ALA A 231 -42.61 -5.47 -11.07
CA ALA A 231 -43.78 -5.87 -11.87
C ALA A 231 -45.08 -5.56 -11.13
#